data_d118f6ecafc8b5eef1b7a80a6a655c43
#
_entry.id   d118f6ecafc8b5eef1b7a80a6a655c43
#
_cell.length_a   1.000
_cell.length_b   1.000
_cell.length_c   1.000
_cell.angle_alpha   90.00
_cell.angle_beta   90.00
_cell.angle_gamma   90.00
#
_symmetry.space_group_name_H-M   'P 1'
#
loop_
_entity.id
_entity.type
_entity.pdbx_description
1 polymer ?
#
loop_
_entity_poly.entity_id
_entity_poly.type
_entity_poly.pdbx_seq_one_letter_code
_entity_poly.pdbx_strand_id
1 'polypeptide(L)'
;MRLLIAIAASAVVLLAAGCSASSSHPAASPSPLPPDPHTAAALLTIARAFNHDYDTGDYGPVYERWDARSQAIITRADYIKRHKDCPSGSQTLSRTESASLGGPHGAWLAQYAIGGQQLTDYWFYVHRRWVFDLVLSNPAAVKLYRMSPSQFVAALGCAH
;
A
#
# COMPACT_ATOMS: atom_id res chain seq x y z
N MET A 1 -3.07 31.77 -72.49
CA MET A 1 -4.11 31.40 -73.51
C MET A 1 -4.58 29.98 -73.23
N ARG A 2 -5.89 29.83 -73.13
CA ARG A 2 -6.72 28.63 -72.95
C ARG A 2 -6.99 28.13 -71.53
N LEU A 3 -8.13 28.57 -71.14
CA LEU A 3 -9.10 28.13 -70.11
C LEU A 3 -9.58 26.69 -70.38
N LEU A 4 -9.59 25.81 -69.38
CA LEU A 4 -10.45 24.65 -69.42
C LEU A 4 -11.05 24.47 -68.02
N ILE A 5 -12.36 24.61 -67.98
CA ILE A 5 -13.26 24.41 -66.87
C ILE A 5 -13.55 22.91 -66.79
N ALA A 6 -13.39 22.32 -65.62
CA ALA A 6 -13.90 20.98 -65.36
C ALA A 6 -14.78 21.03 -64.09
N ILE A 7 -16.01 20.63 -64.31
CA ILE A 7 -17.09 20.57 -63.31
C ILE A 7 -16.91 19.28 -62.52
N ALA A 8 -16.79 19.40 -61.22
CA ALA A 8 -16.75 18.22 -60.35
C ALA A 8 -18.07 18.12 -59.56
N ALA A 9 -18.68 16.96 -59.68
CA ALA A 9 -19.96 16.59 -59.05
C ALA A 9 -19.79 16.42 -57.54
N SER A 10 -20.69 17.03 -56.80
CA SER A 10 -20.77 16.87 -55.34
C SER A 10 -21.49 15.58 -54.99
N ALA A 11 -20.80 14.65 -54.39
CA ALA A 11 -21.38 13.49 -53.73
C ALA A 11 -21.61 13.84 -52.23
N VAL A 12 -22.88 13.97 -51.86
CA VAL A 12 -23.30 14.12 -50.46
C VAL A 12 -23.28 12.76 -49.78
N VAL A 13 -22.32 12.54 -48.91
CA VAL A 13 -22.29 11.35 -48.06
C VAL A 13 -23.03 11.71 -46.75
N LEU A 14 -24.21 11.14 -46.57
CA LEU A 14 -24.94 11.18 -45.31
C LEU A 14 -24.28 10.23 -44.31
N LEU A 15 -23.50 10.81 -43.40
CA LEU A 15 -22.98 10.11 -42.23
C LEU A 15 -24.12 10.00 -41.20
N ALA A 16 -24.69 8.80 -41.10
CA ALA A 16 -25.58 8.45 -39.99
C ALA A 16 -24.75 8.38 -38.70
N ALA A 17 -24.85 9.40 -37.87
CA ALA A 17 -24.30 9.41 -36.51
C ALA A 17 -25.08 8.41 -35.65
N GLY A 18 -24.57 7.19 -35.57
CA GLY A 18 -25.01 6.18 -34.61
C GLY A 18 -24.58 6.63 -33.20
N CYS A 19 -25.50 7.18 -32.41
CA CYS A 19 -25.31 7.35 -30.97
C CYS A 19 -25.23 5.97 -30.32
N SER A 20 -24.02 5.44 -30.18
CA SER A 20 -23.77 4.33 -29.26
C SER A 20 -23.92 4.87 -27.85
N ALA A 21 -25.07 4.66 -27.23
CA ALA A 21 -25.25 4.86 -25.80
C ALA A 21 -24.31 3.87 -25.07
N SER A 22 -23.14 4.35 -24.68
CA SER A 22 -22.28 3.63 -23.74
C SER A 22 -23.03 3.54 -22.42
N SER A 23 -23.61 2.37 -22.16
CA SER A 23 -24.16 2.02 -20.86
C SER A 23 -23.00 2.00 -19.87
N SER A 24 -22.69 3.14 -19.24
CA SER A 24 -21.82 3.19 -18.09
C SER A 24 -22.51 2.42 -16.95
N HIS A 25 -22.20 1.13 -16.83
CA HIS A 25 -22.50 0.38 -15.61
C HIS A 25 -21.78 1.11 -14.48
N PRO A 26 -22.48 1.55 -13.42
CA PRO A 26 -21.81 2.05 -12.25
C PRO A 26 -20.88 0.93 -11.78
N ALA A 27 -19.59 1.23 -11.69
CA ALA A 27 -18.61 0.30 -11.10
C ALA A 27 -19.14 -0.09 -9.73
N ALA A 28 -19.43 -1.39 -9.54
CA ALA A 28 -19.89 -1.90 -8.25
C ALA A 28 -18.85 -1.47 -7.21
N SER A 29 -19.27 -0.72 -6.19
CA SER A 29 -18.40 -0.40 -5.07
C SER A 29 -17.85 -1.72 -4.51
N PRO A 30 -16.54 -1.83 -4.29
CA PRO A 30 -15.96 -3.05 -3.76
C PRO A 30 -16.69 -3.42 -2.46
N SER A 31 -17.17 -4.65 -2.38
CA SER A 31 -17.79 -5.16 -1.16
C SER A 31 -16.80 -5.00 0.00
N PRO A 32 -17.24 -4.49 1.15
CA PRO A 32 -16.35 -4.37 2.30
C PRO A 32 -15.75 -5.73 2.64
N LEU A 33 -14.44 -5.77 2.86
CA LEU A 33 -13.75 -6.98 3.28
C LEU A 33 -14.40 -7.56 4.54
N PRO A 34 -14.50 -8.89 4.68
CA PRO A 34 -15.01 -9.51 5.89
C PRO A 34 -14.18 -9.06 7.11
N PRO A 35 -14.80 -8.95 8.29
CA PRO A 35 -14.09 -8.57 9.49
C PRO A 35 -13.05 -9.63 9.88
N ASP A 36 -11.91 -9.17 10.42
CA ASP A 36 -10.91 -10.06 10.99
C ASP A 36 -11.45 -10.69 12.30
N PRO A 37 -11.18 -11.95 12.59
CA PRO A 37 -11.47 -12.51 13.90
C PRO A 37 -10.61 -11.86 15.01
N HIS A 38 -11.21 -11.56 16.16
CA HIS A 38 -10.50 -10.96 17.32
C HIS A 38 -9.85 -12.03 18.18
N THR A 39 -8.84 -12.69 17.65
CA THR A 39 -8.09 -13.78 18.34
C THR A 39 -6.59 -13.68 18.08
N ALA A 40 -5.79 -14.25 18.99
CA ALA A 40 -4.33 -14.34 18.79
C ALA A 40 -3.96 -15.09 17.52
N ALA A 41 -4.68 -16.17 17.18
CA ALA A 41 -4.43 -16.94 15.97
C ALA A 41 -4.69 -16.13 14.70
N ALA A 42 -5.75 -15.31 14.67
CA ALA A 42 -6.04 -14.43 13.55
C ALA A 42 -4.97 -13.33 13.43
N LEU A 43 -4.57 -12.70 14.53
CA LEU A 43 -3.49 -11.72 14.53
C LEU A 43 -2.18 -12.34 14.03
N LEU A 44 -1.83 -13.54 14.49
CA LEU A 44 -0.61 -14.23 14.06
C LEU A 44 -0.61 -14.47 12.54
N THR A 45 -1.74 -14.88 11.98
CA THR A 45 -1.90 -15.07 10.53
C THR A 45 -1.73 -13.76 9.76
N ILE A 46 -2.36 -12.70 10.26
CA ILE A 46 -2.32 -11.37 9.63
C ILE A 46 -0.93 -10.76 9.73
N ALA A 47 -0.26 -10.87 10.88
CA ALA A 47 1.11 -10.37 11.05
C ALA A 47 2.12 -11.12 10.17
N ARG A 48 1.92 -12.43 9.94
CA ARG A 48 2.73 -13.19 8.99
C ARG A 48 2.54 -12.70 7.57
N ALA A 49 1.31 -12.47 7.13
CA ALA A 49 1.04 -11.91 5.81
C ALA A 49 1.64 -10.50 5.67
N PHE A 50 1.46 -9.65 6.66
CA PHE A 50 2.02 -8.30 6.71
C PHE A 50 3.55 -8.29 6.55
N ASN A 51 4.26 -9.13 7.30
CA ASN A 51 5.71 -9.24 7.20
C ASN A 51 6.15 -9.85 5.86
N HIS A 52 5.42 -10.85 5.36
CA HIS A 52 5.68 -11.43 4.05
C HIS A 52 5.54 -10.38 2.93
N ASP A 53 4.46 -9.59 2.93
CA ASP A 53 4.23 -8.54 1.95
C ASP A 53 5.35 -7.49 2.00
N TYR A 54 5.78 -7.09 3.21
CA TYR A 54 6.91 -6.19 3.39
C TYR A 54 8.22 -6.76 2.82
N ASP A 55 8.55 -8.00 3.17
CA ASP A 55 9.78 -8.68 2.77
C ASP A 55 9.84 -8.94 1.26
N THR A 56 8.68 -9.12 0.61
CA THR A 56 8.57 -9.36 -0.84
C THR A 56 8.38 -8.08 -1.65
N GLY A 57 8.26 -6.92 -1.00
CA GLY A 57 8.14 -5.61 -1.66
C GLY A 57 6.72 -5.23 -2.06
N ASP A 58 5.71 -5.95 -1.58
CA ASP A 58 4.30 -5.57 -1.74
C ASP A 58 3.87 -4.59 -0.63
N TYR A 59 4.37 -3.38 -0.72
CA TYR A 59 4.18 -2.34 0.29
C TYR A 59 2.76 -1.77 0.37
N GLY A 60 1.92 -2.01 -0.64
CA GLY A 60 0.54 -1.54 -0.66
C GLY A 60 -0.31 -2.11 0.48
N PRO A 61 -0.48 -3.45 0.55
CA PRO A 61 -1.17 -4.13 1.64
C PRO A 61 -0.60 -3.82 3.03
N VAL A 62 0.73 -3.66 3.13
CA VAL A 62 1.41 -3.26 4.38
C VAL A 62 0.88 -1.92 4.88
N TYR A 63 0.89 -0.89 4.01
CA TYR A 63 0.37 0.44 4.37
C TYR A 63 -1.12 0.42 4.74
N GLU A 64 -1.92 -0.40 4.07
CA GLU A 64 -3.36 -0.52 4.32
C GLU A 64 -3.70 -1.15 5.69
N ARG A 65 -2.74 -1.81 6.30
CA ARG A 65 -2.85 -2.33 7.67
C ARG A 65 -2.41 -1.35 8.75
N TRP A 66 -1.83 -0.21 8.38
CA TRP A 66 -1.47 0.80 9.37
C TRP A 66 -2.69 1.45 9.99
N ASP A 67 -2.59 1.83 11.26
CA ASP A 67 -3.60 2.66 11.92
C ASP A 67 -3.63 4.09 11.33
N ALA A 68 -4.68 4.83 11.59
CA ALA A 68 -4.87 6.18 11.04
C ALA A 68 -3.75 7.16 11.45
N ARG A 69 -3.19 7.00 12.67
CA ARG A 69 -2.08 7.83 13.15
C ARG A 69 -0.80 7.55 12.37
N SER A 70 -0.53 6.31 12.07
CA SER A 70 0.62 5.89 11.28
C SER A 70 0.48 6.34 9.82
N GLN A 71 -0.71 6.21 9.24
CA GLN A 71 -1.00 6.67 7.87
C GLN A 71 -0.90 8.19 7.72
N ALA A 72 -1.10 8.96 8.79
CA ALA A 72 -0.93 10.42 8.77
C ALA A 72 0.54 10.88 8.67
N ILE A 73 1.52 9.98 8.83
CA ILE A 73 2.95 10.32 8.77
C ILE A 73 3.45 10.51 7.35
N ILE A 74 2.96 9.70 6.43
CA ILE A 74 3.38 9.67 5.03
C ILE A 74 2.21 9.18 4.17
N THR A 75 2.08 9.66 2.94
CA THR A 75 1.05 9.16 2.03
C THR A 75 1.36 7.73 1.55
N ARG A 76 0.33 6.97 1.17
CA ARG A 76 0.50 5.62 0.59
C ARG A 76 1.44 5.64 -0.64
N ALA A 77 1.27 6.62 -1.51
CA ALA A 77 2.08 6.75 -2.72
C ALA A 77 3.55 7.00 -2.40
N ASP A 78 3.83 7.93 -1.47
CA ASP A 78 5.20 8.23 -1.05
C ASP A 78 5.85 7.06 -0.30
N TYR A 79 5.10 6.35 0.56
CA TYR A 79 5.57 5.16 1.24
C TYR A 79 6.04 4.09 0.25
N ILE A 80 5.17 3.72 -0.69
CA ILE A 80 5.49 2.72 -1.72
C ILE A 80 6.67 3.18 -2.58
N LYS A 81 6.66 4.46 -3.00
CA LYS A 81 7.75 5.01 -3.82
C LYS A 81 9.09 4.94 -3.10
N ARG A 82 9.17 5.37 -1.84
CA ARG A 82 10.42 5.37 -1.05
C ARG A 82 11.01 3.98 -0.90
N HIS A 83 10.17 2.99 -0.64
CA HIS A 83 10.63 1.61 -0.52
C HIS A 83 11.05 0.99 -1.86
N LYS A 84 10.45 1.40 -2.97
CA LYS A 84 10.88 0.99 -4.31
C LYS A 84 12.18 1.67 -4.74
N ASP A 85 12.34 2.95 -4.42
CA ASP A 85 13.56 3.71 -4.75
C ASP A 85 14.74 3.30 -3.83
N CYS A 86 14.44 2.80 -2.64
CA CYS A 86 15.44 2.41 -1.64
C CYS A 86 15.01 1.08 -1.00
N PRO A 87 15.08 -0.04 -1.74
CA PRO A 87 14.75 -1.34 -1.16
C PRO A 87 15.68 -1.64 0.00
N SER A 88 15.11 -2.03 1.13
CA SER A 88 15.89 -2.50 2.27
C SER A 88 16.74 -3.70 1.80
N GLY A 89 18.05 -3.54 1.83
CA GLY A 89 19.00 -4.50 1.24
C GLY A 89 19.09 -5.85 1.94
N SER A 90 18.27 -6.11 2.94
CA SER A 90 18.21 -7.39 3.61
C SER A 90 17.21 -8.30 2.92
N GLN A 91 17.71 -9.32 2.27
CA GLN A 91 16.92 -10.44 1.74
C GLN A 91 16.56 -11.46 2.83
N THR A 92 16.80 -11.13 4.10
CA THR A 92 16.46 -12.03 5.20
C THR A 92 14.98 -11.88 5.49
N LEU A 93 14.22 -12.92 5.19
CA LEU A 93 12.79 -12.96 5.48
C LEU A 93 12.56 -12.95 6.99
N SER A 94 11.58 -12.16 7.41
CA SER A 94 11.12 -12.14 8.79
C SER A 94 10.28 -13.40 9.09
N ARG A 95 10.35 -13.89 10.32
CA ARG A 95 9.53 -15.01 10.77
C ARG A 95 8.71 -14.59 11.98
N THR A 96 7.43 -14.38 11.79
CA THR A 96 6.49 -14.09 12.87
C THR A 96 6.23 -15.36 13.68
N GLU A 97 6.51 -15.32 14.98
CA GLU A 97 6.56 -16.50 15.85
C GLU A 97 5.32 -16.60 16.74
N SER A 98 4.88 -15.49 17.31
CA SER A 98 3.77 -15.48 18.27
C SER A 98 2.92 -14.22 18.20
N ALA A 99 1.71 -14.31 18.73
CA ALA A 99 0.84 -13.17 18.99
C ALA A 99 0.19 -13.31 20.36
N SER A 100 0.18 -12.24 21.15
CA SER A 100 -0.38 -12.21 22.51
C SER A 100 -0.87 -10.84 22.89
N LEU A 101 -1.81 -10.76 23.83
CA LEU A 101 -2.17 -9.52 24.50
C LEU A 101 -1.12 -9.18 25.56
N GLY A 102 -0.79 -7.91 25.76
CA GLY A 102 0.15 -7.49 26.80
C GLY A 102 0.95 -6.24 26.50
N GLY A 103 0.68 -5.59 25.39
CA GLY A 103 1.33 -4.32 25.03
C GLY A 103 0.75 -3.10 25.75
N PRO A 104 1.40 -1.93 25.62
CA PRO A 104 0.92 -0.67 26.18
C PRO A 104 -0.45 -0.30 25.57
N HIS A 105 -1.27 0.39 26.34
CA HIS A 105 -2.59 0.87 25.91
C HIS A 105 -3.55 -0.22 25.40
N GLY A 106 -3.37 -1.48 25.83
CA GLY A 106 -4.18 -2.60 25.36
C GLY A 106 -3.77 -3.13 23.98
N ALA A 107 -2.58 -2.81 23.53
CA ALA A 107 -2.04 -3.37 22.31
C ALA A 107 -1.82 -4.87 22.41
N TRP A 108 -1.95 -5.54 21.29
CA TRP A 108 -1.47 -6.89 21.08
C TRP A 108 -0.07 -6.87 20.49
N LEU A 109 0.71 -7.86 20.85
CA LEU A 109 2.09 -8.03 20.43
C LEU A 109 2.15 -9.11 19.36
N ALA A 110 2.80 -8.83 18.22
CA ALA A 110 3.25 -9.85 17.31
C ALA A 110 4.79 -9.88 17.36
N GLN A 111 5.35 -10.99 17.83
CA GLN A 111 6.80 -11.16 17.91
C GLN A 111 7.32 -11.83 16.66
N TYR A 112 8.41 -11.33 16.12
CA TYR A 112 9.05 -11.89 14.95
C TYR A 112 10.57 -11.83 15.04
N ALA A 113 11.23 -12.68 14.29
CA ALA A 113 12.68 -12.74 14.17
C ALA A 113 13.12 -12.33 12.76
N ILE A 114 14.15 -11.50 12.67
CA ILE A 114 14.82 -11.15 11.43
C ILE A 114 16.33 -11.05 11.67
N GLY A 115 17.15 -11.73 10.88
CA GLY A 115 18.61 -11.70 11.03
C GLY A 115 19.10 -12.13 12.42
N GLY A 116 18.35 -12.98 13.13
CA GLY A 116 18.66 -13.41 14.49
C GLY A 116 18.25 -12.44 15.60
N GLN A 117 17.64 -11.30 15.25
CA GLN A 117 17.10 -10.36 16.23
C GLN A 117 15.62 -10.63 16.46
N GLN A 118 15.19 -10.56 17.72
CA GLN A 118 13.79 -10.59 18.12
C GLN A 118 13.23 -9.17 18.16
N LEU A 119 12.14 -8.96 17.45
CA LEU A 119 11.44 -7.70 17.35
C LEU A 119 9.97 -7.88 17.74
N THR A 120 9.31 -6.78 18.05
CA THR A 120 7.92 -6.79 18.49
C THR A 120 7.15 -5.69 17.77
N ASP A 121 6.06 -6.07 17.12
CA ASP A 121 5.09 -5.18 16.54
C ASP A 121 3.90 -5.02 17.45
N TYR A 122 3.34 -3.81 17.47
CA TYR A 122 2.15 -3.47 18.24
C TYR A 122 0.93 -3.36 17.33
N TRP A 123 -0.12 -4.08 17.70
CA TRP A 123 -1.35 -4.19 16.94
C TRP A 123 -2.56 -3.83 17.79
N PHE A 124 -3.56 -3.19 17.17
CA PHE A 124 -4.83 -2.88 17.79
C PHE A 124 -5.96 -3.49 16.98
N TYR A 125 -7.05 -3.84 17.66
CA TYR A 125 -8.27 -4.30 17.00
C TYR A 125 -9.27 -3.15 16.94
N VAL A 126 -9.40 -2.51 15.79
CA VAL A 126 -10.20 -1.30 15.57
C VAL A 126 -11.20 -1.54 14.43
N HIS A 127 -12.47 -1.20 14.66
CA HIS A 127 -13.54 -1.38 13.65
C HIS A 127 -13.56 -2.78 13.03
N ARG A 128 -13.40 -3.81 13.88
CA ARG A 128 -13.38 -5.23 13.49
C ARG A 128 -12.22 -5.61 12.56
N ARG A 129 -11.11 -4.88 12.60
CA ARG A 129 -9.88 -5.15 11.84
C ARG A 129 -8.66 -5.02 12.74
N TRP A 130 -7.66 -5.82 12.47
CA TRP A 130 -6.33 -5.66 13.03
C TRP A 130 -5.58 -4.56 12.28
N VAL A 131 -5.08 -3.58 13.02
CA VAL A 131 -4.27 -2.49 12.50
C VAL A 131 -2.93 -2.41 13.22
N PHE A 132 -1.88 -2.18 12.44
CA PHE A 132 -0.51 -2.05 12.91
C PHE A 132 -0.23 -0.61 13.34
N ASP A 133 0.40 -0.44 14.51
CA ASP A 133 0.85 0.86 15.00
C ASP A 133 2.35 1.03 14.75
N LEU A 134 2.70 1.78 13.70
CA LEU A 134 4.08 2.08 13.35
C LEU A 134 4.77 2.94 14.43
N VAL A 135 4.04 3.83 15.08
CA VAL A 135 4.62 4.78 16.03
C VAL A 135 5.14 4.07 17.27
N LEU A 136 4.43 3.03 17.73
CA LEU A 136 4.88 2.18 18.83
C LEU A 136 5.90 1.14 18.37
N SER A 137 5.67 0.50 17.23
CA SER A 137 6.49 -0.60 16.72
C SER A 137 7.87 -0.14 16.25
N ASN A 138 7.92 0.98 15.50
CA ASN A 138 9.18 1.44 14.91
C ASN A 138 9.28 2.97 14.89
N PRO A 139 9.57 3.61 16.04
CA PRO A 139 9.73 5.06 16.11
C PRO A 139 10.93 5.58 15.28
N ALA A 140 11.90 4.73 14.94
CA ALA A 140 12.99 5.10 14.04
C ALA A 140 12.49 5.26 12.61
N ALA A 141 11.65 4.35 12.11
CA ALA A 141 11.02 4.48 10.81
C ALA A 141 10.14 5.74 10.71
N VAL A 142 9.43 6.11 11.77
CA VAL A 142 8.66 7.38 11.83
C VAL A 142 9.55 8.59 11.55
N LYS A 143 10.76 8.64 12.12
CA LYS A 143 11.71 9.73 11.86
C LYS A 143 12.13 9.73 10.39
N LEU A 144 12.43 8.58 9.81
CA LEU A 144 12.80 8.45 8.40
C LEU A 144 11.68 8.90 7.46
N TYR A 145 10.43 8.52 7.72
CA TYR A 145 9.30 8.90 6.87
C TYR A 145 8.95 10.39 6.93
N ARG A 146 9.34 11.09 7.99
CA ARG A 146 9.20 12.56 8.11
C ARG A 146 10.26 13.35 7.35
N MET A 147 11.34 12.71 6.89
CA MET A 147 12.38 13.34 6.11
C MET A 147 11.90 13.66 4.69
N SER A 148 12.58 14.56 4.00
CA SER A 148 12.39 14.71 2.54
C SER A 148 12.84 13.44 1.81
N PRO A 149 12.40 13.18 0.57
CA PRO A 149 12.85 12.01 -0.19
C PRO A 149 14.38 11.90 -0.31
N SER A 150 15.07 13.01 -0.54
CA SER A 150 16.54 13.04 -0.63
C SER A 150 17.24 12.73 0.70
N GLN A 151 16.71 13.25 1.81
CA GLN A 151 17.22 12.92 3.13
C GLN A 151 17.00 11.45 3.50
N PHE A 152 15.85 10.89 3.13
CA PHE A 152 15.54 9.48 3.35
C PHE A 152 16.55 8.57 2.62
N VAL A 153 16.80 8.83 1.33
CA VAL A 153 17.78 8.08 0.54
C VAL A 153 19.18 8.20 1.13
N ALA A 154 19.59 9.42 1.52
CA ALA A 154 20.90 9.65 2.14
C ALA A 154 21.04 8.94 3.50
N ALA A 155 20.00 8.97 4.33
CA ALA A 155 20.00 8.32 5.65
C ALA A 155 20.11 6.80 5.57
N LEU A 156 19.58 6.19 4.50
CA LEU A 156 19.62 4.74 4.28
C LEU A 156 20.80 4.29 3.40
N GLY A 157 21.58 5.22 2.86
CA GLY A 157 22.71 4.89 1.98
C GLY A 157 22.32 4.33 0.62
N CYS A 158 21.11 4.63 0.14
CA CYS A 158 20.58 4.15 -1.15
C CYS A 158 20.96 5.07 -2.33
N ALA A 159 22.02 5.84 -2.21
CA ALA A 159 22.50 6.67 -3.31
C ALA A 159 22.89 5.77 -4.51
N HIS A 160 22.26 6.01 -5.66
CA HIS A 160 22.55 5.37 -6.94
C HIS A 160 23.76 6.00 -7.61
#